data_d848671bd5fb0ef77fd92b83a501361a
#
_entry.id   d848671bd5fb0ef77fd92b83a501361a
#
_cell.length_a   1.000
_cell.length_b   1.000
_cell.length_c   1.000
_cell.angle_alpha   90.00
_cell.angle_beta   90.00
_cell.angle_gamma   90.00
#
_symmetry.space_group_name_H-M   'P 1'
#
loop_
_entity.id
_entity.type
_entity.pdbx_description
1 polymer ?
#
loop_
_entity_poly.entity_id
_entity_poly.type
_entity_poly.pdbx_seq_one_letter_code
_entity_poly.pdbx_strand_id
1 'polypeptide(L)'
;MLQTCIFPAAGYGTRFLPATKALPKEMLPILTKPLIHYGVDEALEAGMDNMGFVTGRGKRALEDYFDISYELEHQISGTKKEYLLDEIRSLINRCTFTFTRQNEMRGLGDAVLKGRPLAGDEAFGVILADDLCINEEGVNVMAQMVKIYEKYRCTIIAVMEVPKEQVSSYGVIAGNFVEEDLIMVNSMIEKPSPQEAPSNLAIIGRYILTPDIFGILENTKAGKNGEIQLTDALLTQATNGMVLAYKFKGKRFDCGSVEGFVEATNYFYEKSKC
;
A
#
# COMPACT_ATOMS: atom_id res chain seq x y z
N MET A 1 11.73 -16.15 -2.49
CA MET A 1 11.78 -14.98 -1.58
C MET A 1 10.86 -13.92 -2.17
N LEU A 2 10.11 -13.17 -1.38
CA LEU A 2 9.33 -12.03 -1.87
C LEU A 2 10.31 -10.92 -2.29
N GLN A 3 10.32 -10.59 -3.57
CA GLN A 3 11.22 -9.57 -4.12
C GLN A 3 10.47 -8.34 -4.66
N THR A 4 9.20 -8.51 -5.06
CA THR A 4 8.42 -7.47 -5.73
C THR A 4 7.37 -6.88 -4.80
N CYS A 5 7.27 -5.54 -4.78
CA CYS A 5 6.18 -4.81 -4.18
C CYS A 5 5.47 -3.94 -5.22
N ILE A 6 4.15 -4.06 -5.31
CA ILE A 6 3.30 -3.27 -6.22
C ILE A 6 2.69 -2.09 -5.47
N PHE A 7 2.78 -0.91 -6.07
CA PHE A 7 2.21 0.34 -5.58
C PHE A 7 1.09 0.82 -6.50
N PRO A 8 -0.19 0.58 -6.17
CA PRO A 8 -1.32 1.18 -6.87
C PRO A 8 -1.34 2.70 -6.65
N ALA A 9 -0.98 3.46 -7.68
CA ALA A 9 -0.80 4.92 -7.62
C ALA A 9 -1.55 5.67 -8.75
N ALA A 10 -2.59 5.06 -9.34
CA ALA A 10 -3.32 5.65 -10.47
C ALA A 10 -4.42 6.64 -10.05
N GLY A 11 -4.93 6.57 -8.82
CA GLY A 11 -6.08 7.34 -8.32
C GLY A 11 -5.90 8.86 -8.38
N TYR A 12 -6.99 9.60 -8.58
CA TYR A 12 -6.96 11.07 -8.77
C TYR A 12 -6.70 11.89 -7.50
N GLY A 13 -6.86 11.31 -6.31
CA GLY A 13 -6.63 12.03 -5.05
C GLY A 13 -7.62 13.18 -4.80
N THR A 14 -8.88 13.01 -5.17
CA THR A 14 -9.91 14.07 -5.15
C THR A 14 -10.15 14.70 -3.78
N ARG A 15 -9.85 14.00 -2.69
CA ARG A 15 -9.97 14.52 -1.31
C ARG A 15 -9.01 15.67 -1.01
N PHE A 16 -7.93 15.82 -1.79
CA PHE A 16 -6.92 16.87 -1.64
C PHE A 16 -6.97 17.93 -2.73
N LEU A 17 -8.08 18.03 -3.47
CA LEU A 17 -8.28 19.14 -4.40
C LEU A 17 -8.34 20.48 -3.62
N PRO A 18 -7.73 21.57 -4.16
CA PRO A 18 -7.20 21.68 -5.52
C PRO A 18 -5.74 21.23 -5.70
N ALA A 19 -4.98 20.92 -4.63
CA ALA A 19 -3.55 20.58 -4.73
C ALA A 19 -3.29 19.40 -5.69
N THR A 20 -4.09 18.35 -5.61
CA THR A 20 -3.95 17.13 -6.44
C THR A 20 -4.43 17.29 -7.88
N LYS A 21 -4.85 18.49 -8.30
CA LYS A 21 -5.07 18.79 -9.71
C LYS A 21 -3.78 18.65 -10.55
N ALA A 22 -2.65 18.99 -9.96
CA ALA A 22 -1.34 18.99 -10.62
C ALA A 22 -0.32 18.07 -9.96
N LEU A 23 -0.50 17.74 -8.67
CA LEU A 23 0.42 16.92 -7.89
C LEU A 23 -0.24 15.57 -7.55
N PRO A 24 0.40 14.43 -7.85
CA PRO A 24 -0.07 13.13 -7.34
C PRO A 24 -0.22 13.13 -5.82
N LYS A 25 -1.31 12.54 -5.28
CA LYS A 25 -1.50 12.45 -3.82
C LYS A 25 -0.34 11.72 -3.11
N GLU A 26 0.27 10.78 -3.80
CA GLU A 26 1.40 9.99 -3.34
C GLU A 26 2.68 10.84 -3.18
N MET A 27 2.71 12.02 -3.82
CA MET A 27 3.81 13.00 -3.73
C MET A 27 3.55 14.10 -2.69
N LEU A 28 2.43 14.06 -1.98
CA LEU A 28 2.20 14.97 -0.86
C LEU A 28 3.22 14.68 0.25
N PRO A 29 3.97 15.70 0.74
CA PRO A 29 5.08 15.48 1.65
C PRO A 29 4.62 15.41 3.12
N ILE A 30 5.06 14.40 3.85
CA ILE A 30 5.11 14.43 5.30
C ILE A 30 6.49 15.01 5.67
N LEU A 31 6.51 16.23 6.15
CA LEU A 31 7.70 17.08 6.31
C LEU A 31 8.43 17.26 4.96
N THR A 32 9.51 16.54 4.73
CA THR A 32 10.36 16.65 3.55
C THR A 32 10.30 15.44 2.62
N LYS A 33 9.67 14.34 3.04
CA LYS A 33 9.54 13.11 2.26
C LYS A 33 8.14 12.94 1.69
N PRO A 34 7.95 12.64 0.40
CA PRO A 34 6.65 12.30 -0.14
C PRO A 34 6.13 10.96 0.43
N LEU A 35 4.82 10.81 0.53
CA LEU A 35 4.16 9.61 1.07
C LEU A 35 4.68 8.31 0.44
N ILE A 36 4.89 8.32 -0.87
CA ILE A 36 5.36 7.13 -1.60
C ILE A 36 6.74 6.65 -1.11
N HIS A 37 7.61 7.56 -0.67
CA HIS A 37 8.94 7.22 -0.16
C HIS A 37 8.85 6.30 1.07
N TYR A 38 7.94 6.61 2.01
CA TYR A 38 7.74 5.78 3.21
C TYR A 38 7.30 4.35 2.85
N GLY A 39 6.44 4.21 1.83
CA GLY A 39 6.03 2.90 1.35
C GLY A 39 7.17 2.10 0.71
N VAL A 40 8.04 2.77 -0.04
CA VAL A 40 9.22 2.15 -0.66
C VAL A 40 10.25 1.76 0.40
N ASP A 41 10.52 2.62 1.40
CA ASP A 41 11.36 2.28 2.55
C ASP A 41 10.83 1.02 3.27
N GLU A 42 9.51 0.97 3.54
CA GLU A 42 8.88 -0.17 4.20
C GLU A 42 9.04 -1.47 3.40
N ALA A 43 8.84 -1.42 2.08
CA ALA A 43 9.02 -2.59 1.21
C ALA A 43 10.48 -3.06 1.18
N LEU A 44 11.42 -2.13 1.05
CA LEU A 44 12.85 -2.42 0.99
C LEU A 44 13.37 -3.03 2.30
N GLU A 45 12.94 -2.51 3.45
CA GLU A 45 13.26 -3.06 4.78
C GLU A 45 12.63 -4.45 4.99
N ALA A 46 11.52 -4.74 4.33
CA ALA A 46 10.89 -6.06 4.32
C ALA A 46 11.57 -7.07 3.36
N GLY A 47 12.62 -6.64 2.64
CA GLY A 47 13.41 -7.48 1.75
C GLY A 47 12.94 -7.49 0.29
N MET A 48 12.05 -6.57 -0.11
CA MET A 48 11.60 -6.38 -1.49
C MET A 48 12.39 -5.22 -2.11
N ASP A 49 13.03 -5.45 -3.25
CA ASP A 49 13.86 -4.48 -3.97
C ASP A 49 13.34 -4.16 -5.39
N ASN A 50 12.35 -4.91 -5.88
CA ASN A 50 11.66 -4.62 -7.14
C ASN A 50 10.37 -3.83 -6.87
N MET A 51 10.38 -2.53 -7.15
CA MET A 51 9.27 -1.61 -6.92
C MET A 51 8.46 -1.42 -8.19
N GLY A 52 7.26 -2.00 -8.23
CA GLY A 52 6.34 -1.91 -9.35
C GLY A 52 5.26 -0.87 -9.14
N PHE A 53 5.21 0.18 -9.97
CA PHE A 53 4.20 1.23 -9.85
C PHE A 53 3.12 1.08 -10.91
N VAL A 54 1.87 1.02 -10.46
CA VAL A 54 0.71 1.10 -11.36
C VAL A 54 0.19 2.52 -11.35
N THR A 55 0.61 3.30 -12.36
CA THR A 55 0.34 4.73 -12.46
C THR A 55 -0.83 5.04 -13.39
N GLY A 56 -1.25 6.30 -13.41
CA GLY A 56 -2.25 6.86 -14.32
C GLY A 56 -1.73 8.11 -15.03
N ARG A 57 -2.63 8.76 -15.80
CA ARG A 57 -2.31 10.05 -16.41
C ARG A 57 -2.01 11.10 -15.33
N GLY A 58 -0.97 11.90 -15.55
CA GLY A 58 -0.58 12.99 -14.64
C GLY A 58 0.25 12.55 -13.43
N LYS A 59 0.79 11.33 -13.44
CA LYS A 59 1.60 10.76 -12.34
C LYS A 59 3.12 10.82 -12.60
N ARG A 60 3.58 11.58 -13.59
CA ARG A 60 4.99 11.66 -13.97
C ARG A 60 5.93 12.05 -12.82
N ALA A 61 5.45 12.86 -11.88
CA ALA A 61 6.24 13.22 -10.71
C ALA A 61 6.69 12.01 -9.84
N LEU A 62 6.00 10.86 -9.93
CA LEU A 62 6.45 9.61 -9.29
C LEU A 62 7.66 9.03 -10.01
N GLU A 63 7.66 9.06 -11.33
CA GLU A 63 8.76 8.60 -12.17
C GLU A 63 9.99 9.49 -11.94
N ASP A 64 9.81 10.81 -12.09
CA ASP A 64 10.86 11.81 -11.90
C ASP A 64 11.47 11.77 -10.48
N TYR A 65 10.70 11.38 -9.45
CA TYR A 65 11.19 11.32 -8.06
C TYR A 65 12.20 10.19 -7.85
N PHE A 66 12.01 9.05 -8.50
CA PHE A 66 12.90 7.88 -8.39
C PHE A 66 13.94 7.83 -9.50
N ASP A 67 14.03 8.87 -10.33
CA ASP A 67 15.09 9.05 -11.32
C ASP A 67 16.21 9.97 -10.79
N ILE A 68 17.38 9.88 -11.43
CA ILE A 68 18.50 10.77 -11.12
C ILE A 68 18.24 12.12 -11.79
N SER A 69 18.10 13.18 -10.97
CA SER A 69 18.06 14.57 -11.48
C SER A 69 19.48 15.11 -11.64
N TYR A 70 20.08 14.88 -12.82
CA TYR A 70 21.46 15.22 -13.10
C TYR A 70 21.77 16.70 -12.86
N GLU A 71 20.89 17.60 -13.27
CA GLU A 71 21.06 19.06 -13.10
C GLU A 71 21.06 19.45 -11.62
N LEU A 72 20.11 18.91 -10.83
CA LEU A 72 20.03 19.17 -9.39
C LEU A 72 21.27 18.61 -8.68
N GLU A 73 21.63 17.36 -8.97
CA GLU A 73 22.79 16.71 -8.38
C GLU A 73 24.08 17.50 -8.65
N HIS A 74 24.26 17.95 -9.89
CA HIS A 74 25.40 18.78 -10.26
C HIS A 74 25.43 20.12 -9.51
N GLN A 75 24.26 20.76 -9.33
CA GLN A 75 24.15 22.04 -8.63
C GLN A 75 24.50 21.98 -7.14
N ILE A 76 24.19 20.87 -6.47
CA ILE A 76 24.40 20.73 -5.02
C ILE A 76 25.67 19.93 -4.67
N SER A 77 26.29 19.26 -5.62
CA SER A 77 27.51 18.50 -5.41
C SER A 77 28.62 19.38 -4.84
N GLY A 78 29.30 18.90 -3.79
CA GLY A 78 30.33 19.67 -3.06
C GLY A 78 29.78 20.78 -2.16
N THR A 79 28.47 21.00 -2.09
CA THR A 79 27.86 21.97 -1.18
C THR A 79 27.44 21.30 0.15
N LYS A 80 27.17 22.16 1.16
CA LYS A 80 26.62 21.70 2.46
C LYS A 80 25.21 21.06 2.36
N LYS A 81 24.59 21.08 1.19
CA LYS A 81 23.22 20.55 0.96
C LYS A 81 23.23 19.16 0.29
N GLU A 82 24.37 18.63 -0.09
CA GLU A 82 24.49 17.37 -0.81
C GLU A 82 23.83 16.19 -0.06
N TYR A 83 23.98 16.15 1.27
CA TYR A 83 23.38 15.11 2.11
C TYR A 83 21.84 15.03 2.03
N LEU A 84 21.17 16.10 1.59
CA LEU A 84 19.70 16.12 1.45
C LEU A 84 19.16 15.11 0.42
N LEU A 85 20.02 14.66 -0.49
CA LEU A 85 19.66 13.63 -1.48
C LEU A 85 20.12 12.21 -1.09
N ASP A 86 20.83 12.03 0.02
CA ASP A 86 21.43 10.73 0.35
C ASP A 86 20.39 9.63 0.55
N GLU A 87 19.23 9.96 1.15
CA GLU A 87 18.15 9.01 1.35
C GLU A 87 17.57 8.53 0.02
N ILE A 88 17.24 9.44 -0.92
CA ILE A 88 16.68 9.06 -2.21
C ILE A 88 17.72 8.36 -3.09
N ARG A 89 18.98 8.78 -3.06
CA ARG A 89 20.08 8.09 -3.74
C ARG A 89 20.23 6.65 -3.24
N SER A 90 20.11 6.43 -1.93
CA SER A 90 20.14 5.09 -1.35
C SER A 90 19.04 4.21 -1.91
N LEU A 91 17.80 4.70 -2.04
CA LEU A 91 16.70 3.96 -2.65
C LEU A 91 16.96 3.67 -4.13
N ILE A 92 17.37 4.69 -4.92
CA ILE A 92 17.66 4.54 -6.35
C ILE A 92 18.73 3.47 -6.59
N ASN A 93 19.75 3.41 -5.73
CA ASN A 93 20.85 2.45 -5.86
C ASN A 93 20.50 1.03 -5.40
N ARG A 94 19.49 0.86 -4.57
CA ARG A 94 19.13 -0.43 -3.96
C ARG A 94 17.87 -1.05 -4.54
N CYS A 95 17.09 -0.29 -5.29
CA CYS A 95 15.81 -0.73 -5.84
C CYS A 95 15.81 -0.69 -7.37
N THR A 96 15.04 -1.60 -7.96
CA THR A 96 14.64 -1.51 -9.36
C THR A 96 13.24 -0.93 -9.43
N PHE A 97 13.07 0.18 -10.16
CA PHE A 97 11.77 0.84 -10.33
C PHE A 97 11.18 0.53 -11.70
N THR A 98 9.96 0.02 -11.71
CA THR A 98 9.25 -0.34 -12.94
C THR A 98 7.85 0.26 -12.92
N PHE A 99 7.40 0.78 -14.06
CA PHE A 99 6.12 1.48 -14.16
C PHE A 99 5.22 0.82 -15.21
N THR A 100 3.95 0.65 -14.85
CA THR A 100 2.89 0.27 -15.78
C THR A 100 1.68 1.20 -15.60
N ARG A 101 0.68 1.12 -16.48
CA ARG A 101 -0.42 2.07 -16.46
C ARG A 101 -1.77 1.40 -16.28
N GLN A 102 -2.56 1.95 -15.38
CA GLN A 102 -4.00 1.76 -15.35
C GLN A 102 -4.65 2.86 -16.21
N ASN A 103 -5.14 2.51 -17.40
CA ASN A 103 -5.68 3.48 -18.35
C ASN A 103 -7.06 4.00 -17.94
N GLU A 104 -7.85 3.18 -17.26
CA GLU A 104 -9.18 3.48 -16.74
C GLU A 104 -9.22 3.23 -15.23
N MET A 105 -9.83 4.12 -14.47
CA MET A 105 -9.96 4.00 -13.01
C MET A 105 -11.04 2.98 -12.65
N ARG A 106 -10.73 1.70 -12.76
CA ARG A 106 -11.66 0.58 -12.55
C ARG A 106 -11.50 -0.09 -11.18
N GLY A 107 -10.97 0.63 -10.20
CA GLY A 107 -10.82 0.15 -8.82
C GLY A 107 -9.47 -0.47 -8.51
N LEU A 108 -9.29 -0.86 -7.24
CA LEU A 108 -8.03 -1.40 -6.71
C LEU A 108 -7.71 -2.78 -7.30
N GLY A 109 -8.70 -3.64 -7.48
CA GLY A 109 -8.50 -4.96 -8.09
C GLY A 109 -7.95 -4.85 -9.52
N ASP A 110 -8.48 -3.92 -10.33
CA ASP A 110 -7.94 -3.67 -11.69
C ASP A 110 -6.52 -3.12 -11.64
N ALA A 111 -6.20 -2.23 -10.68
CA ALA A 111 -4.83 -1.74 -10.51
C ALA A 111 -3.86 -2.87 -10.18
N VAL A 112 -4.23 -3.77 -9.25
CA VAL A 112 -3.43 -4.97 -8.94
C VAL A 112 -3.26 -5.85 -10.17
N LEU A 113 -4.35 -6.09 -10.94
CA LEU A 113 -4.29 -6.89 -12.18
C LEU A 113 -3.33 -6.27 -13.22
N LYS A 114 -3.31 -4.92 -13.36
CA LYS A 114 -2.34 -4.21 -14.22
C LYS A 114 -0.89 -4.35 -13.74
N GLY A 115 -0.68 -4.68 -12.47
CA GLY A 115 0.62 -4.99 -11.90
C GLY A 115 1.17 -6.38 -12.25
N ARG A 116 0.36 -7.29 -12.84
CA ARG A 116 0.78 -8.66 -13.18
C ARG A 116 2.09 -8.76 -13.94
N PRO A 117 2.37 -7.94 -14.99
CA PRO A 117 3.65 -8.01 -15.70
C PRO A 117 4.88 -7.67 -14.83
N LEU A 118 4.67 -6.97 -13.71
CA LEU A 118 5.71 -6.56 -12.76
C LEU A 118 5.95 -7.62 -11.68
N ALA A 119 4.88 -8.28 -11.23
CA ALA A 119 4.92 -9.34 -10.21
C ALA A 119 5.37 -10.69 -10.77
N GLY A 120 5.07 -10.98 -12.04
CA GLY A 120 5.31 -12.31 -12.63
C GLY A 120 4.43 -13.39 -12.00
N ASP A 121 5.00 -14.58 -11.86
CA ASP A 121 4.32 -15.77 -11.30
C ASP A 121 4.70 -16.03 -9.82
N GLU A 122 5.29 -15.05 -9.14
CA GLU A 122 5.69 -15.13 -7.75
C GLU A 122 4.69 -14.38 -6.85
N ALA A 123 4.72 -14.69 -5.56
CA ALA A 123 4.01 -13.88 -4.58
C ALA A 123 4.65 -12.49 -4.45
N PHE A 124 3.85 -11.48 -4.19
CA PHE A 124 4.28 -10.09 -4.19
C PHE A 124 3.59 -9.29 -3.09
N GLY A 125 4.27 -8.24 -2.63
CA GLY A 125 3.69 -7.25 -1.73
C GLY A 125 2.80 -6.25 -2.48
N VAL A 126 1.80 -5.69 -1.79
CA VAL A 126 1.06 -4.50 -2.24
C VAL A 126 1.01 -3.50 -1.12
N ILE A 127 1.41 -2.26 -1.40
CA ILE A 127 1.36 -1.15 -0.46
C ILE A 127 0.55 -0.01 -1.08
N LEU A 128 -0.50 0.42 -0.38
CA LEU A 128 -1.21 1.65 -0.69
C LEU A 128 -0.45 2.82 -0.03
N ALA A 129 0.06 3.74 -0.85
CA ALA A 129 0.95 4.80 -0.38
C ALA A 129 0.28 5.81 0.57
N ASP A 130 -1.04 5.94 0.51
CA ASP A 130 -1.82 6.81 1.39
C ASP A 130 -2.15 6.20 2.76
N ASP A 131 -1.83 4.93 2.98
CA ASP A 131 -1.83 4.29 4.28
C ASP A 131 -0.40 4.30 4.85
N LEU A 132 -0.09 5.25 5.71
CA LEU A 132 1.24 5.32 6.33
C LEU A 132 1.26 4.49 7.61
N CYS A 133 2.08 3.44 7.63
CA CYS A 133 2.22 2.55 8.78
C CYS A 133 3.61 2.66 9.38
N ILE A 134 3.69 2.68 10.71
CA ILE A 134 4.95 2.71 11.47
C ILE A 134 4.89 1.72 12.63
N ASN A 135 6.04 1.17 12.99
CA ASN A 135 6.20 0.41 14.22
C ASN A 135 7.49 0.86 14.91
N GLU A 136 7.37 1.45 16.08
CA GLU A 136 8.50 1.98 16.84
C GLU A 136 9.21 0.92 17.67
N GLU A 137 8.51 -0.16 18.01
CA GLU A 137 8.98 -1.19 18.93
C GLU A 137 9.53 -2.43 18.22
N GLY A 138 9.64 -2.40 16.89
CA GLY A 138 10.08 -3.57 16.12
C GLY A 138 10.13 -3.35 14.63
N VAL A 139 10.08 -4.44 13.88
CA VAL A 139 10.11 -4.40 12.42
C VAL A 139 8.82 -3.80 11.85
N ASN A 140 8.90 -3.17 10.69
CA ASN A 140 7.77 -2.55 10.00
C ASN A 140 6.66 -3.57 9.68
N VAL A 141 5.46 -3.07 9.31
CA VAL A 141 4.27 -3.91 9.12
C VAL A 141 4.47 -4.93 7.99
N MET A 142 5.04 -4.52 6.86
CA MET A 142 5.29 -5.44 5.75
C MET A 142 6.27 -6.54 6.14
N ALA A 143 7.33 -6.23 6.89
CA ALA A 143 8.28 -7.23 7.38
C ALA A 143 7.64 -8.22 8.40
N GLN A 144 6.67 -7.76 9.21
CA GLN A 144 5.86 -8.67 10.04
C GLN A 144 5.08 -9.65 9.18
N MET A 145 4.43 -9.16 8.11
CA MET A 145 3.64 -9.99 7.19
C MET A 145 4.50 -10.97 6.39
N VAL A 146 5.72 -10.58 6.00
CA VAL A 146 6.68 -11.47 5.30
C VAL A 146 6.99 -12.69 6.16
N LYS A 147 7.21 -12.53 7.47
CA LYS A 147 7.45 -13.66 8.39
C LYS A 147 6.26 -14.64 8.42
N ILE A 148 5.03 -14.11 8.38
CA ILE A 148 3.82 -14.94 8.34
C ILE A 148 3.74 -15.66 6.99
N TYR A 149 3.99 -14.97 5.89
CA TYR A 149 4.02 -15.55 4.56
C TYR A 149 5.07 -16.66 4.44
N GLU A 150 6.25 -16.51 5.01
CA GLU A 150 7.29 -17.55 5.02
C GLU A 150 6.83 -18.83 5.70
N LYS A 151 5.98 -18.72 6.73
CA LYS A 151 5.42 -19.86 7.47
C LYS A 151 4.25 -20.52 6.74
N TYR A 152 3.31 -19.73 6.21
CA TYR A 152 2.03 -20.24 5.72
C TYR A 152 1.92 -20.32 4.21
N ARG A 153 2.73 -19.59 3.45
CA ARG A 153 2.77 -19.60 1.98
C ARG A 153 1.41 -19.33 1.31
N CYS A 154 0.61 -18.46 1.87
CA CYS A 154 -0.69 -18.05 1.38
C CYS A 154 -0.82 -16.52 1.37
N THR A 155 -1.90 -16.00 0.80
CA THR A 155 -2.21 -14.56 0.85
C THR A 155 -2.37 -14.09 2.28
N ILE A 156 -1.70 -12.97 2.62
CA ILE A 156 -1.77 -12.30 3.92
C ILE A 156 -2.29 -10.88 3.71
N ILE A 157 -3.28 -10.48 4.49
CA ILE A 157 -3.81 -9.10 4.51
C ILE A 157 -3.63 -8.49 5.89
N ALA A 158 -3.21 -7.23 5.95
CA ALA A 158 -3.14 -6.52 7.23
C ALA A 158 -4.51 -5.97 7.62
N VAL A 159 -4.87 -6.13 8.88
CA VAL A 159 -6.13 -5.63 9.45
C VAL A 159 -5.89 -4.90 10.77
N MET A 160 -6.81 -3.99 11.08
CA MET A 160 -6.88 -3.31 12.38
C MET A 160 -8.33 -3.23 12.85
N GLU A 161 -8.54 -3.12 14.15
CA GLU A 161 -9.84 -2.80 14.69
C GLU A 161 -10.16 -1.31 14.49
N VAL A 162 -11.36 -1.04 14.00
CA VAL A 162 -11.87 0.33 13.83
C VAL A 162 -13.17 0.51 14.60
N PRO A 163 -13.54 1.74 14.98
CA PRO A 163 -14.87 2.04 15.50
C PRO A 163 -15.95 1.57 14.53
N LYS A 164 -17.05 1.02 15.05
CA LYS A 164 -18.14 0.46 14.23
C LYS A 164 -18.72 1.45 13.22
N GLU A 165 -18.68 2.73 13.54
CA GLU A 165 -19.15 3.82 12.68
C GLU A 165 -18.26 4.04 11.46
N GLN A 166 -17.01 3.58 11.50
CA GLN A 166 -16.02 3.77 10.43
C GLN A 166 -15.93 2.60 9.46
N VAL A 167 -16.57 1.45 9.74
CA VAL A 167 -16.47 0.23 8.90
C VAL A 167 -16.85 0.48 7.44
N SER A 168 -17.77 1.43 7.19
CA SER A 168 -18.23 1.80 5.85
C SER A 168 -17.15 2.45 4.96
N SER A 169 -15.98 2.73 5.51
CA SER A 169 -14.83 3.26 4.76
C SER A 169 -13.87 2.17 4.27
N TYR A 170 -14.00 0.92 4.74
CA TYR A 170 -13.04 -0.16 4.56
C TYR A 170 -13.68 -1.45 4.04
N GLY A 171 -12.87 -2.33 3.47
CA GLY A 171 -13.19 -3.74 3.42
C GLY A 171 -13.13 -4.31 4.84
N VAL A 172 -14.14 -5.07 5.25
CA VAL A 172 -14.25 -5.64 6.61
C VAL A 172 -14.28 -7.15 6.51
N ILE A 173 -13.47 -7.80 7.35
CA ILE A 173 -13.34 -9.27 7.36
C ILE A 173 -13.98 -9.89 8.60
N ALA A 174 -14.33 -11.18 8.51
CA ALA A 174 -14.50 -12.05 9.66
C ALA A 174 -13.86 -13.42 9.38
N GLY A 175 -13.59 -14.15 10.43
CA GLY A 175 -12.95 -15.46 10.32
C GLY A 175 -12.69 -16.10 11.68
N ASN A 176 -11.93 -17.19 11.66
CA ASN A 176 -11.56 -17.92 12.86
C ASN A 176 -10.11 -17.62 13.23
N PHE A 177 -9.83 -17.32 14.48
CA PHE A 177 -8.47 -17.16 14.97
C PHE A 177 -7.70 -18.46 14.86
N VAL A 178 -6.52 -18.41 14.23
CA VAL A 178 -5.54 -19.52 14.14
C VAL A 178 -4.36 -19.29 15.08
N GLU A 179 -4.07 -18.04 15.38
CA GLU A 179 -3.13 -17.56 16.40
C GLU A 179 -3.71 -16.25 17.01
N GLU A 180 -3.09 -15.70 18.06
CA GLU A 180 -3.60 -14.52 18.79
C GLU A 180 -3.90 -13.32 17.86
N ASP A 181 -3.00 -13.04 16.90
CA ASP A 181 -3.10 -11.91 15.97
C ASP A 181 -3.39 -12.36 14.53
N LEU A 182 -3.72 -13.65 14.29
CA LEU A 182 -3.84 -14.24 12.97
C LEU A 182 -5.21 -14.92 12.78
N ILE A 183 -5.94 -14.52 11.75
CA ILE A 183 -7.31 -14.94 11.49
C ILE A 183 -7.39 -15.58 10.12
N MET A 184 -7.93 -16.79 10.04
CA MET A 184 -8.31 -17.42 8.77
C MET A 184 -9.62 -16.80 8.30
N VAL A 185 -9.58 -16.09 7.18
CA VAL A 185 -10.72 -15.34 6.64
C VAL A 185 -11.76 -16.27 6.06
N ASN A 186 -13.03 -16.07 6.43
CA ASN A 186 -14.17 -16.80 5.88
C ASN A 186 -15.28 -15.87 5.37
N SER A 187 -15.22 -14.58 5.69
CA SER A 187 -16.16 -13.57 5.20
C SER A 187 -15.44 -12.25 4.97
N MET A 188 -15.85 -11.52 3.93
CA MET A 188 -15.29 -10.23 3.58
C MET A 188 -16.35 -9.40 2.84
N ILE A 189 -16.54 -8.14 3.24
CA ILE A 189 -17.51 -7.22 2.63
C ILE A 189 -16.85 -5.88 2.42
N GLU A 190 -16.89 -5.37 1.18
CA GLU A 190 -16.38 -4.05 0.83
C GLU A 190 -17.36 -2.96 1.27
N LYS A 191 -16.89 -2.06 2.13
CA LYS A 191 -17.64 -0.89 2.65
C LYS A 191 -19.06 -1.22 3.11
N PRO A 192 -19.19 -2.16 4.06
CA PRO A 192 -20.51 -2.53 4.59
C PRO A 192 -21.15 -1.39 5.37
N SER A 193 -22.47 -1.38 5.47
CA SER A 193 -23.09 -0.57 6.52
C SER A 193 -22.71 -1.12 7.91
N PRO A 194 -22.79 -0.31 8.98
CA PRO A 194 -22.50 -0.77 10.34
C PRO A 194 -23.35 -1.98 10.80
N GLN A 195 -24.52 -2.19 10.19
CA GLN A 195 -25.43 -3.31 10.46
C GLN A 195 -25.04 -4.58 9.70
N GLU A 196 -24.42 -4.45 8.53
CA GLU A 196 -24.02 -5.55 7.64
C GLU A 196 -22.58 -5.99 7.88
N ALA A 197 -21.79 -5.18 8.59
CA ALA A 197 -20.39 -5.46 8.83
C ALA A 197 -20.24 -6.77 9.63
N PRO A 198 -19.45 -7.76 9.11
CA PRO A 198 -19.30 -9.05 9.77
C PRO A 198 -18.48 -8.96 11.05
N SER A 199 -17.72 -7.88 11.23
CA SER A 199 -16.92 -7.54 12.41
C SER A 199 -16.54 -6.05 12.40
N ASN A 200 -15.56 -5.66 13.22
CA ASN A 200 -14.89 -4.36 13.16
C ASN A 200 -13.44 -4.44 12.69
N LEU A 201 -13.04 -5.56 12.09
CA LEU A 201 -11.69 -5.78 11.55
C LEU A 201 -11.62 -5.24 10.13
N ALA A 202 -11.01 -4.07 9.98
CA ALA A 202 -10.87 -3.36 8.72
C ALA A 202 -9.56 -3.73 8.02
N ILE A 203 -9.64 -4.00 6.72
CA ILE A 203 -8.47 -4.20 5.87
C ILE A 203 -7.78 -2.85 5.68
N ILE A 204 -6.46 -2.84 5.82
CA ILE A 204 -5.63 -1.69 5.53
C ILE A 204 -4.77 -1.94 4.28
N GLY A 205 -4.08 -0.90 3.83
CA GLY A 205 -3.35 -0.89 2.56
C GLY A 205 -2.06 -1.72 2.52
N ARG A 206 -2.00 -2.88 3.19
CA ARG A 206 -0.86 -3.82 3.16
C ARG A 206 -1.34 -5.22 2.86
N TYR A 207 -0.78 -5.80 1.78
CA TYR A 207 -1.10 -7.16 1.35
C TYR A 207 0.17 -7.90 0.91
N ILE A 208 0.21 -9.20 1.14
CA ILE A 208 1.05 -10.15 0.41
C ILE A 208 0.10 -11.05 -0.36
N LEU A 209 0.18 -11.02 -1.67
CA LEU A 209 -0.73 -11.74 -2.56
C LEU A 209 0.01 -12.89 -3.26
N THR A 210 -0.66 -14.02 -3.39
CA THR A 210 -0.19 -15.13 -4.22
C THR A 210 -0.66 -14.96 -5.67
N PRO A 211 0.07 -15.48 -6.68
CA PRO A 211 -0.15 -15.16 -8.10
C PRO A 211 -1.50 -15.65 -8.66
N ASP A 212 -2.15 -16.62 -8.02
CA ASP A 212 -3.50 -17.09 -8.38
C ASP A 212 -4.56 -15.96 -8.28
N ILE A 213 -4.29 -14.90 -7.50
CA ILE A 213 -5.15 -13.71 -7.43
C ILE A 213 -5.41 -13.09 -8.81
N PHE A 214 -4.44 -13.15 -9.74
CA PHE A 214 -4.61 -12.59 -11.07
C PHE A 214 -5.70 -13.29 -11.88
N GLY A 215 -5.71 -14.62 -11.84
CA GLY A 215 -6.76 -15.40 -12.51
C GLY A 215 -8.15 -15.17 -11.90
N ILE A 216 -8.22 -14.91 -10.59
CA ILE A 216 -9.46 -14.55 -9.92
C ILE A 216 -9.91 -13.15 -10.33
N LEU A 217 -9.00 -12.16 -10.34
CA LEU A 217 -9.28 -10.79 -10.74
C LEU A 217 -9.77 -10.67 -12.19
N GLU A 218 -9.22 -11.45 -13.12
CA GLU A 218 -9.66 -11.52 -14.51
C GLU A 218 -11.15 -11.91 -14.64
N ASN A 219 -11.64 -12.71 -13.70
CA ASN A 219 -13.01 -13.22 -13.68
C ASN A 219 -13.91 -12.47 -12.67
N THR A 220 -13.36 -11.54 -11.88
CA THR A 220 -14.15 -10.77 -10.91
C THR A 220 -15.01 -9.75 -11.64
N LYS A 221 -16.32 -9.79 -11.38
CA LYS A 221 -17.28 -8.85 -11.96
C LYS A 221 -17.11 -7.48 -11.31
N ALA A 222 -17.27 -6.44 -12.11
CA ALA A 222 -17.33 -5.09 -11.59
C ALA A 222 -18.53 -4.92 -10.63
N GLY A 223 -18.24 -4.41 -9.42
CA GLY A 223 -19.24 -4.11 -8.39
C GLY A 223 -19.84 -2.72 -8.54
N LYS A 224 -20.18 -2.09 -7.41
CA LYS A 224 -20.67 -0.70 -7.38
C LYS A 224 -19.72 0.24 -8.14
N ASN A 225 -20.27 1.15 -8.91
CA ASN A 225 -19.55 2.16 -9.71
C ASN A 225 -18.68 1.60 -10.86
N GLY A 226 -18.85 0.34 -11.24
CA GLY A 226 -18.03 -0.29 -12.28
C GLY A 226 -16.61 -0.64 -11.86
N GLU A 227 -16.30 -0.64 -10.56
CA GLU A 227 -15.00 -0.96 -10.01
C GLU A 227 -14.84 -2.48 -9.76
N ILE A 228 -13.66 -3.00 -10.10
CA ILE A 228 -13.21 -4.34 -9.71
C ILE A 228 -12.62 -4.21 -8.30
N GLN A 229 -13.34 -4.75 -7.31
CA GLN A 229 -12.91 -4.68 -5.92
C GLN A 229 -11.91 -5.80 -5.62
N LEU A 230 -10.78 -5.44 -5.02
CA LEU A 230 -9.81 -6.45 -4.56
C LEU A 230 -10.41 -7.33 -3.46
N THR A 231 -11.29 -6.79 -2.63
CA THR A 231 -12.00 -7.47 -1.56
C THR A 231 -12.84 -8.66 -2.07
N ASP A 232 -13.51 -8.50 -3.21
CA ASP A 232 -14.32 -9.57 -3.83
C ASP A 232 -13.43 -10.72 -4.35
N ALA A 233 -12.29 -10.36 -4.94
CA ALA A 233 -11.32 -11.35 -5.38
C ALA A 233 -10.68 -12.09 -4.21
N LEU A 234 -10.33 -11.40 -3.13
CA LEU A 234 -9.79 -11.99 -1.91
C LEU A 234 -10.79 -12.93 -1.23
N LEU A 235 -12.09 -12.59 -1.21
CA LEU A 235 -13.12 -13.48 -0.70
C LEU A 235 -13.23 -14.77 -1.54
N THR A 236 -13.16 -14.62 -2.87
CA THR A 236 -13.12 -15.80 -3.78
C THR A 236 -11.88 -16.64 -3.51
N GLN A 237 -10.72 -16.02 -3.32
CA GLN A 237 -9.48 -16.72 -2.98
C GLN A 237 -9.59 -17.44 -1.63
N ALA A 238 -10.18 -16.79 -0.61
CA ALA A 238 -10.41 -17.39 0.71
C ALA A 238 -11.36 -18.61 0.66
N THR A 239 -12.31 -18.61 -0.26
CA THR A 239 -13.22 -19.75 -0.48
C THR A 239 -12.53 -20.93 -1.15
N ASN A 240 -11.57 -20.68 -2.03
CA ASN A 240 -10.84 -21.69 -2.80
C ASN A 240 -9.55 -22.16 -2.12
N GLY A 241 -9.08 -21.43 -1.12
CA GLY A 241 -7.81 -21.71 -0.46
C GLY A 241 -7.73 -21.04 0.91
N MET A 242 -6.53 -20.58 1.27
CA MET A 242 -6.29 -19.94 2.55
C MET A 242 -5.91 -18.46 2.35
N VAL A 243 -6.65 -17.56 2.98
CA VAL A 243 -6.31 -16.14 3.15
C VAL A 243 -6.24 -15.87 4.65
N LEU A 244 -5.12 -15.33 5.11
CA LEU A 244 -4.92 -14.98 6.51
C LEU A 244 -4.96 -13.46 6.68
N ALA A 245 -5.70 -13.00 7.67
CA ALA A 245 -5.71 -11.62 8.11
C ALA A 245 -4.84 -11.49 9.36
N TYR A 246 -3.92 -10.53 9.34
CA TYR A 246 -2.99 -10.27 10.42
C TYR A 246 -3.29 -8.94 11.11
N LYS A 247 -3.57 -8.98 12.42
CA LYS A 247 -3.64 -7.79 13.28
C LYS A 247 -2.22 -7.31 13.54
N PHE A 248 -1.75 -6.38 12.72
CA PHE A 248 -0.37 -5.92 12.78
C PHE A 248 -0.06 -5.10 14.05
N LYS A 249 1.20 -5.11 14.46
CA LYS A 249 1.73 -4.28 15.54
C LYS A 249 2.32 -2.99 14.95
N GLY A 250 1.82 -1.85 15.43
CA GLY A 250 2.22 -0.54 14.96
C GLY A 250 1.06 0.45 14.92
N LYS A 251 1.34 1.62 14.39
CA LYS A 251 0.37 2.71 14.21
C LYS A 251 0.15 2.96 12.71
N ARG A 252 -1.11 3.20 12.34
CA ARG A 252 -1.52 3.59 10.99
C ARG A 252 -2.03 5.02 10.99
N PHE A 253 -1.67 5.77 9.93
CA PHE A 253 -2.25 7.07 9.59
C PHE A 253 -2.93 6.96 8.23
N ASP A 254 -4.21 7.33 8.15
CA ASP A 254 -4.95 7.41 6.88
C ASP A 254 -4.63 8.71 6.15
N CYS A 255 -3.47 8.76 5.51
CA CYS A 255 -3.06 9.92 4.72
C CYS A 255 -3.85 10.08 3.41
N GLY A 256 -4.85 9.24 3.15
CA GLY A 256 -5.87 9.45 2.13
C GLY A 256 -6.96 10.45 2.54
N SER A 257 -7.03 10.84 3.82
CA SER A 257 -7.87 11.90 4.37
C SER A 257 -7.03 13.10 4.80
N VAL A 258 -7.63 14.29 4.82
CA VAL A 258 -6.95 15.52 5.28
C VAL A 258 -6.59 15.41 6.75
N GLU A 259 -7.49 14.89 7.56
CA GLU A 259 -7.31 14.72 8.99
C GLU A 259 -6.15 13.78 9.31
N GLY A 260 -6.12 12.59 8.70
CA GLY A 260 -5.06 11.62 8.91
C GLY A 260 -3.71 12.08 8.36
N PHE A 261 -3.71 12.86 7.26
CA PHE A 261 -2.50 13.50 6.74
C PHE A 261 -1.91 14.52 7.72
N VAL A 262 -2.76 15.36 8.33
CA VAL A 262 -2.33 16.32 9.36
C VAL A 262 -1.85 15.59 10.61
N GLU A 263 -2.53 14.54 11.04
CA GLU A 263 -2.11 13.72 12.18
C GLU A 263 -0.71 13.12 11.95
N ALA A 264 -0.47 12.52 10.78
CA ALA A 264 0.82 12.00 10.40
C ALA A 264 1.90 13.09 10.41
N THR A 265 1.62 14.25 9.78
CA THR A 265 2.56 15.36 9.72
C THR A 265 2.94 15.85 11.11
N ASN A 266 1.97 16.04 12.01
CA ASN A 266 2.21 16.47 13.39
C ASN A 266 3.05 15.43 14.15
N TYR A 267 2.72 14.15 14.00
CA TYR A 267 3.48 13.08 14.63
C TYR A 267 4.95 13.08 14.22
N PHE A 268 5.25 13.13 12.94
CA PHE A 268 6.63 13.17 12.44
C PHE A 268 7.33 14.47 12.81
N TYR A 269 6.62 15.60 12.85
CA TYR A 269 7.17 16.87 13.28
C TYR A 269 7.59 16.85 14.74
N GLU A 270 6.75 16.32 15.64
CA GLU A 270 7.13 16.21 17.06
C GLU A 270 8.34 15.29 17.24
N LYS A 271 8.41 14.18 16.50
CA LYS A 271 9.59 13.29 16.52
C LYS A 271 10.86 13.96 16.01
N SER A 272 10.77 14.85 15.05
CA SER A 272 11.96 15.54 14.51
C SER A 272 12.58 16.55 15.49
N LYS A 273 11.92 16.86 16.61
CA LYS A 273 12.41 17.74 17.67
C LYS A 273 13.21 17.02 18.76
N CYS A 274 13.09 15.68 18.83
CA CYS A 274 13.80 14.82 19.79
C CYS A 274 15.11 14.31 19.22
#